data_02b7805b2781fa3bc71e5bd2848f23a8
#
_entry.id   02b7805b2781fa3bc71e5bd2848f23a8
#
_cell.length_a   1.000
_cell.length_b   1.000
_cell.length_c   1.000
_cell.angle_alpha   90.00
_cell.angle_beta   90.00
_cell.angle_gamma   90.00
#
_symmetry.space_group_name_H-M   'P 1'
#
loop_
_entity.id
_entity.type
_entity.pdbx_description
1 polymer ?
#
loop_
_entity_poly.entity_id
_entity_poly.type
_entity_poly.pdbx_seq_one_letter_code
_entity_poly.pdbx_strand_id
1 'polypeptide(L)'
;MRRIGLLLLAALLLAIPARAEVRWVDFDLTAEAMDRALTLSEESREREQPQDWIGLLAFAAARCGGSPSSRDVVSAYHSLQSGASPRTLLGGNDAAFRYYREAYGAVLGGLAGRYAVRVNGEWKPAWGIKAFSPIAAGWPYTHGPDFGAARSYGCRRPHLGHDMMGTAGTPIVAVEGGTVEALGWNRYGGWHVGIRTADRKRYYYYAHLQKDAPYAPGLAEGETVQAGQVLGFMGRTGCSHQENVENIDVVHLHFGIQLIFTEDQKDGEIWIDPYEITRLLDRHRSSVLYNEASGRWERIYEFRDLDEAGGIPR
;
A
#
# COMPACT_ATOMS: atom_id res chain seq x y z
N MET A 1 -69.34 30.57 13.35
CA MET A 1 -68.12 29.96 13.92
C MET A 1 -67.56 28.91 12.95
N ARG A 2 -66.54 29.29 12.18
CA ARG A 2 -65.89 28.40 11.17
C ARG A 2 -64.70 27.71 11.83
N ARG A 3 -64.69 26.38 11.88
CA ARG A 3 -63.58 25.55 12.31
C ARG A 3 -62.64 25.37 11.12
N ILE A 4 -61.41 25.90 11.21
CA ILE A 4 -60.35 25.69 10.28
C ILE A 4 -59.66 24.37 10.66
N GLY A 5 -59.79 23.32 9.81
CA GLY A 5 -59.03 22.08 9.97
C GLY A 5 -57.60 22.28 9.48
N LEU A 6 -56.65 22.04 10.37
CA LEU A 6 -55.22 22.05 10.05
C LEU A 6 -54.86 20.67 9.49
N LEU A 7 -54.59 20.59 8.19
CA LEU A 7 -54.01 19.40 7.56
C LEU A 7 -52.52 19.40 7.82
N LEU A 8 -52.09 18.52 8.71
CA LEU A 8 -50.68 18.17 8.91
C LEU A 8 -50.20 17.33 7.73
N LEU A 9 -49.47 17.93 6.80
CA LEU A 9 -48.77 17.18 5.75
C LEU A 9 -47.49 16.60 6.38
N ALA A 10 -47.51 15.32 6.73
CA ALA A 10 -46.33 14.58 7.13
C ALA A 10 -45.46 14.38 5.88
N ALA A 11 -44.43 15.22 5.72
CA ALA A 11 -43.38 14.99 4.73
C ALA A 11 -42.57 13.76 5.18
N LEU A 12 -42.77 12.65 4.53
CA LEU A 12 -41.96 11.45 4.66
C LEU A 12 -40.59 11.78 3.97
N LEU A 13 -39.66 12.27 4.72
CA LEU A 13 -38.25 12.36 4.28
C LEU A 13 -37.75 10.90 4.16
N LEU A 14 -37.83 10.36 2.95
CA LEU A 14 -37.06 9.19 2.58
C LEU A 14 -35.59 9.56 2.76
N ALA A 15 -34.99 9.11 3.84
CA ALA A 15 -33.55 9.16 4.04
C ALA A 15 -32.92 8.33 2.91
N ILE A 16 -32.49 9.01 1.85
CA ILE A 16 -31.57 8.42 0.88
C ILE A 16 -30.35 8.01 1.69
N PRO A 17 -29.95 6.74 1.73
CA PRO A 17 -28.74 6.36 2.43
C PRO A 17 -27.62 7.22 1.89
N ALA A 18 -26.98 8.00 2.75
CA ALA A 18 -25.80 8.76 2.39
C ALA A 18 -24.82 7.78 1.77
N ARG A 19 -24.53 7.95 0.49
CA ARG A 19 -23.53 7.16 -0.20
C ARG A 19 -22.23 7.41 0.58
N ALA A 20 -21.58 6.34 1.07
CA ALA A 20 -20.34 6.46 1.81
C ALA A 20 -19.40 7.36 1.00
N GLU A 21 -18.94 8.43 1.64
CA GLU A 21 -18.07 9.41 0.98
C GLU A 21 -16.69 8.76 0.85
N VAL A 22 -16.30 8.47 -0.39
CA VAL A 22 -14.95 7.96 -0.67
C VAL A 22 -13.96 9.06 -0.31
N ARG A 23 -13.15 8.82 0.71
CA ARG A 23 -12.10 9.73 1.15
C ARG A 23 -10.79 9.35 0.50
N TRP A 24 -9.98 10.33 0.19
CA TRP A 24 -8.63 10.15 -0.32
C TRP A 24 -7.73 11.28 0.19
N VAL A 25 -6.45 10.98 0.33
CA VAL A 25 -5.44 11.93 0.76
C VAL A 25 -4.19 11.78 -0.09
N ASP A 26 -3.57 12.89 -0.40
CA ASP A 26 -2.25 12.91 -0.99
C ASP A 26 -1.23 12.45 0.05
N PHE A 27 -0.25 11.68 -0.38
CA PHE A 27 0.84 11.21 0.46
C PHE A 27 2.12 11.92 0.04
N ASP A 28 2.48 12.98 0.78
CA ASP A 28 3.48 13.98 0.38
C ASP A 28 4.93 13.58 0.67
N LEU A 29 5.21 12.37 1.17
CA LEU A 29 6.58 11.91 1.36
C LEU A 29 7.17 11.44 0.04
N THR A 30 8.31 12.02 -0.36
CA THR A 30 9.02 11.57 -1.55
C THR A 30 9.75 10.25 -1.31
N ALA A 31 9.93 9.44 -2.37
CA ALA A 31 10.71 8.21 -2.33
C ALA A 31 12.14 8.46 -1.81
N GLU A 32 12.76 9.59 -2.20
CA GLU A 32 14.10 9.97 -1.76
C GLU A 32 14.16 10.27 -0.25
N ALA A 33 13.14 10.89 0.31
CA ALA A 33 13.09 11.16 1.75
C ALA A 33 12.90 9.85 2.55
N MET A 34 12.04 8.97 2.07
CA MET A 34 11.81 7.65 2.65
C MET A 34 13.07 6.76 2.58
N ASP A 35 13.71 6.67 1.41
CA ASP A 35 14.95 5.92 1.20
C ASP A 35 16.07 6.44 2.11
N ARG A 36 16.18 7.76 2.24
CA ARG A 36 17.17 8.36 3.14
C ARG A 36 16.92 8.05 4.61
N ALA A 37 15.65 8.07 5.04
CA ALA A 37 15.30 7.72 6.41
C ALA A 37 15.59 6.23 6.72
N LEU A 38 15.29 5.34 5.77
CA LEU A 38 15.61 3.91 5.86
C LEU A 38 17.11 3.68 5.99
N THR A 39 17.92 4.29 5.11
CA THR A 39 19.38 4.19 5.13
C THR A 39 19.96 4.63 6.47
N LEU A 40 19.54 5.81 6.97
CA LEU A 40 20.02 6.33 8.25
C LEU A 40 19.53 5.49 9.44
N SER A 41 18.34 4.94 9.36
CA SER A 41 17.83 4.01 10.37
C SER A 41 18.69 2.75 10.43
N GLU A 42 19.01 2.16 9.28
CA GLU A 42 19.87 0.99 9.19
C GLU A 42 21.28 1.27 9.72
N GLU A 43 21.92 2.34 9.27
CA GLU A 43 23.26 2.77 9.75
C GLU A 43 23.29 3.04 11.26
N SER A 44 22.18 3.41 11.88
CA SER A 44 22.10 3.70 13.31
C SER A 44 21.89 2.49 14.20
N ARG A 45 21.58 1.33 13.65
CA ARG A 45 21.15 0.15 14.43
C ARG A 45 22.18 -0.36 15.43
N GLU A 46 23.45 -0.21 15.13
CA GLU A 46 24.58 -0.61 16.00
C GLU A 46 25.05 0.54 16.91
N ARG A 47 24.39 1.70 16.86
CA ARG A 47 24.73 2.87 17.69
C ARG A 47 24.01 2.83 19.04
N GLU A 48 24.45 3.61 19.99
CA GLU A 48 23.81 3.75 21.31
C GLU A 48 22.38 4.26 21.21
N GLN A 49 22.06 5.04 20.17
CA GLN A 49 20.73 5.62 19.93
C GLN A 49 20.25 5.27 18.53
N PRO A 50 19.76 4.03 18.32
CA PRO A 50 19.21 3.64 17.04
C PRO A 50 17.97 4.47 16.73
N GLN A 51 17.84 4.88 15.47
CA GLN A 51 16.71 5.68 14.99
C GLN A 51 15.71 4.79 14.25
N ASP A 52 14.44 4.89 14.61
CA ASP A 52 13.34 4.33 13.85
C ASP A 52 13.05 5.21 12.64
N TRP A 53 12.98 4.64 11.44
CA TRP A 53 12.83 5.37 10.20
C TRP A 53 11.52 6.17 10.09
N ILE A 54 10.40 5.62 10.62
CA ILE A 54 9.11 6.33 10.67
C ILE A 54 9.19 7.47 11.68
N GLY A 55 9.80 7.22 12.84
CA GLY A 55 10.06 8.26 13.84
C GLY A 55 10.96 9.37 13.30
N LEU A 56 11.97 9.04 12.51
CA LEU A 56 12.87 10.02 11.88
C LEU A 56 12.12 10.89 10.85
N LEU A 57 11.30 10.29 9.99
CA LEU A 57 10.44 11.01 9.05
C LEU A 57 9.46 11.93 9.77
N ALA A 58 8.78 11.42 10.80
CA ALA A 58 7.82 12.19 11.60
C ALA A 58 8.49 13.37 12.33
N PHE A 59 9.70 13.16 12.85
CA PHE A 59 10.46 14.21 13.51
C PHE A 59 10.89 15.29 12.51
N ALA A 60 11.35 14.91 11.33
CA ALA A 60 11.67 15.84 10.25
C ALA A 60 10.44 16.65 9.83
N ALA A 61 9.31 15.97 9.60
CA ALA A 61 8.04 16.61 9.21
C ALA A 61 7.54 17.60 10.27
N ALA A 62 7.60 17.24 11.56
CA ALA A 62 7.20 18.14 12.64
C ALA A 62 8.04 19.43 12.71
N ARG A 63 9.30 19.36 12.29
CA ARG A 63 10.20 20.52 12.29
C ARG A 63 10.08 21.40 11.03
N CYS A 64 9.79 20.81 9.86
CA CYS A 64 9.66 21.57 8.62
C CYS A 64 8.20 21.99 8.29
N GLY A 65 7.22 21.55 9.11
CA GLY A 65 5.80 21.91 8.92
C GLY A 65 5.08 21.03 7.90
N GLY A 66 5.57 19.81 7.63
CA GLY A 66 4.90 18.85 6.71
C GLY A 66 5.87 17.98 5.96
N SER A 67 5.81 18.00 4.64
CA SER A 67 6.54 17.13 3.71
C SER A 67 8.07 17.32 3.77
N PRO A 68 8.81 16.50 4.51
CA PRO A 68 10.26 16.66 4.66
C PRO A 68 11.00 16.22 3.39
N SER A 69 11.99 17.00 3.00
CA SER A 69 12.97 16.60 2.00
C SER A 69 14.02 15.64 2.59
N SER A 70 14.81 14.99 1.73
CA SER A 70 15.98 14.20 2.17
C SER A 70 16.96 15.00 3.03
N ARG A 71 17.11 16.32 2.80
CA ARG A 71 17.96 17.20 3.62
C ARG A 71 17.38 17.40 5.02
N ASP A 72 16.06 17.56 5.13
CA ASP A 72 15.39 17.70 6.42
C ASP A 72 15.53 16.42 7.24
N VAL A 73 15.44 15.25 6.59
CA VAL A 73 15.67 13.93 7.22
C VAL A 73 17.12 13.83 7.75
N VAL A 74 18.12 14.22 6.96
CA VAL A 74 19.52 14.23 7.41
C VAL A 74 19.73 15.19 8.59
N SER A 75 19.18 16.41 8.51
CA SER A 75 19.23 17.40 9.58
C SER A 75 18.58 16.89 10.88
N ALA A 76 17.42 16.24 10.75
CA ALA A 76 16.71 15.61 11.85
C ALA A 76 17.57 14.51 12.52
N TYR A 77 18.17 13.63 11.73
CA TYR A 77 19.04 12.57 12.20
C TYR A 77 20.23 13.11 13.01
N HIS A 78 20.98 14.08 12.47
CA HIS A 78 22.10 14.69 13.21
C HIS A 78 21.66 15.38 14.49
N SER A 79 20.49 16.04 14.48
CA SER A 79 19.94 16.65 15.69
C SER A 79 19.65 15.60 16.76
N LEU A 80 19.03 14.47 16.40
CA LEU A 80 18.73 13.37 17.33
C LEU A 80 19.99 12.69 17.88
N GLN A 81 21.09 12.67 17.08
CA GLN A 81 22.38 12.13 17.51
C GLN A 81 23.18 13.10 18.43
N SER A 82 22.73 14.35 18.60
CA SER A 82 23.42 15.35 19.45
C SER A 82 23.31 15.10 20.96
N GLY A 83 22.50 14.13 21.38
CA GLY A 83 22.24 13.85 22.78
C GLY A 83 21.19 14.77 23.44
N ALA A 84 20.67 15.77 22.72
CA ALA A 84 19.57 16.57 23.21
C ALA A 84 18.24 15.77 23.18
N SER A 85 17.33 16.00 24.13
CA SER A 85 16.08 15.28 24.16
C SER A 85 15.22 15.61 22.92
N PRO A 86 14.52 14.64 22.31
CA PRO A 86 13.62 14.91 21.19
C PRO A 86 12.60 16.02 21.48
N ARG A 87 12.09 16.07 22.70
CA ARG A 87 11.15 17.11 23.12
C ARG A 87 11.76 18.52 23.06
N THR A 88 13.02 18.66 23.52
CA THR A 88 13.73 19.95 23.43
C THR A 88 13.95 20.35 21.97
N LEU A 89 14.31 19.39 21.13
CA LEU A 89 14.59 19.61 19.71
C LEU A 89 13.32 19.95 18.89
N LEU A 90 12.14 19.47 19.33
CA LEU A 90 10.84 19.77 18.71
C LEU A 90 10.35 21.19 19.03
N GLY A 91 10.83 21.82 20.11
CA GLY A 91 10.50 23.21 20.41
C GLY A 91 8.99 23.48 20.59
N GLY A 92 8.22 22.51 21.08
CA GLY A 92 6.77 22.60 21.24
C GLY A 92 5.93 21.90 20.15
N ASN A 93 6.55 21.34 19.11
CA ASN A 93 5.88 20.62 18.02
C ASN A 93 5.56 19.15 18.32
N ASP A 94 5.45 18.78 19.62
CA ASP A 94 5.16 17.41 20.04
C ASP A 94 3.84 16.87 19.48
N ALA A 95 2.83 17.71 19.34
CA ALA A 95 1.54 17.30 18.75
C ALA A 95 1.68 16.95 17.27
N ALA A 96 2.42 17.75 16.52
CA ALA A 96 2.69 17.49 15.10
C ALA A 96 3.53 16.21 14.93
N PHE A 97 4.54 16.02 15.78
CA PHE A 97 5.33 14.78 15.78
C PHE A 97 4.47 13.53 16.00
N ARG A 98 3.59 13.54 16.99
CA ARG A 98 2.67 12.40 17.24
C ARG A 98 1.77 12.15 16.03
N TYR A 99 1.19 13.22 15.47
CA TYR A 99 0.34 13.13 14.28
C TYR A 99 1.08 12.48 13.10
N TYR A 100 2.26 13.00 12.72
CA TYR A 100 3.02 12.44 11.61
C TYR A 100 3.49 11.01 11.88
N ARG A 101 3.88 10.70 13.12
CA ARG A 101 4.29 9.34 13.48
C ARG A 101 3.15 8.34 13.33
N GLU A 102 1.94 8.70 13.72
CA GLU A 102 0.75 7.88 13.55
C GLU A 102 0.38 7.75 12.07
N ALA A 103 0.31 8.85 11.33
CA ALA A 103 -0.04 8.88 9.92
C ALA A 103 0.95 8.08 9.06
N TYR A 104 2.25 8.34 9.22
CA TYR A 104 3.28 7.59 8.48
C TYR A 104 3.36 6.13 8.93
N GLY A 105 3.13 5.84 10.21
CA GLY A 105 3.04 4.48 10.72
C GLY A 105 1.90 3.68 10.12
N ALA A 106 0.75 4.30 9.89
CA ALA A 106 -0.38 3.66 9.24
C ALA A 106 -0.08 3.29 7.78
N VAL A 107 0.61 4.17 7.05
CA VAL A 107 0.94 3.96 5.63
C VAL A 107 2.15 3.05 5.45
N LEU A 108 3.23 3.29 6.17
CA LEU A 108 4.56 2.71 5.92
C LEU A 108 4.93 1.56 6.86
N GLY A 109 4.16 1.33 7.92
CA GLY A 109 4.55 0.47 9.04
C GLY A 109 4.90 -0.98 8.69
N GLY A 110 4.38 -1.50 7.57
CA GLY A 110 4.68 -2.85 7.10
C GLY A 110 5.81 -2.93 6.08
N LEU A 111 6.26 -1.80 5.50
CA LEU A 111 7.19 -1.81 4.37
C LEU A 111 8.63 -2.17 4.76
N ALA A 112 9.03 -1.86 5.99
CA ALA A 112 10.36 -2.19 6.48
C ALA A 112 10.32 -2.70 7.92
N GLY A 113 11.28 -3.54 8.27
CA GLY A 113 11.34 -4.14 9.60
C GLY A 113 12.29 -5.33 9.66
N ARG A 114 12.12 -6.17 10.70
CA ARG A 114 12.87 -7.41 10.87
C ARG A 114 12.22 -8.53 10.05
N TYR A 115 13.03 -9.32 9.38
CA TYR A 115 12.63 -10.49 8.62
C TYR A 115 13.72 -11.56 8.65
N ALA A 116 13.48 -12.71 8.07
CA ALA A 116 14.49 -13.75 7.87
C ALA A 116 14.64 -14.04 6.38
N VAL A 117 15.88 -14.22 5.94
CA VAL A 117 16.24 -14.69 4.60
C VAL A 117 16.93 -16.03 4.69
N ARG A 118 16.72 -16.90 3.70
CA ARG A 118 17.42 -18.17 3.60
C ARG A 118 18.68 -18.00 2.77
N VAL A 119 19.84 -18.22 3.42
CA VAL A 119 21.15 -18.12 2.80
C VAL A 119 21.88 -19.45 3.00
N ASN A 120 22.26 -20.11 1.91
CA ASN A 120 22.89 -21.43 1.93
C ASN A 120 22.12 -22.49 2.74
N GLY A 121 20.79 -22.47 2.65
CA GLY A 121 19.91 -23.39 3.35
C GLY A 121 19.56 -23.00 4.79
N GLU A 122 20.20 -22.00 5.37
CA GLU A 122 19.97 -21.52 6.74
C GLU A 122 19.18 -20.22 6.78
N TRP A 123 18.25 -20.10 7.72
CA TRP A 123 17.52 -18.86 7.97
C TRP A 123 18.39 -17.89 8.76
N LYS A 124 18.58 -16.68 8.23
CA LYS A 124 19.32 -15.60 8.88
C LYS A 124 18.44 -14.40 9.10
N PRO A 125 18.44 -13.79 10.32
CA PRO A 125 17.70 -12.58 10.57
C PRO A 125 18.33 -11.42 9.78
N ALA A 126 17.48 -10.56 9.26
CA ALA A 126 17.84 -9.33 8.56
C ALA A 126 16.90 -8.20 8.98
N TRP A 127 17.25 -6.99 8.62
CA TRP A 127 16.41 -5.82 8.76
C TRP A 127 16.52 -4.97 7.48
N GLY A 128 15.45 -4.35 7.08
CA GLY A 128 15.40 -3.48 5.90
C GLY A 128 14.00 -3.47 5.30
N ILE A 129 13.93 -3.10 4.03
CA ILE A 129 12.68 -3.20 3.27
C ILE A 129 12.31 -4.67 3.13
N LYS A 130 11.07 -5.00 3.50
CA LYS A 130 10.49 -6.33 3.42
C LYS A 130 9.25 -6.38 2.53
N ALA A 131 8.94 -5.26 1.88
CA ALA A 131 7.91 -5.11 0.86
C ALA A 131 8.54 -5.12 -0.54
N PHE A 132 7.73 -5.41 -1.55
CA PHE A 132 8.17 -5.47 -2.95
C PHE A 132 7.33 -4.56 -3.83
N SER A 133 7.92 -4.04 -4.91
CA SER A 133 7.15 -3.44 -6.02
C SER A 133 6.08 -4.43 -6.47
N PRO A 134 4.86 -3.97 -6.80
CA PRO A 134 3.79 -4.87 -7.24
C PRO A 134 4.09 -5.59 -8.58
N ILE A 135 5.14 -5.20 -9.27
CA ILE A 135 5.56 -5.83 -10.54
C ILE A 135 6.84 -6.62 -10.34
N ALA A 136 6.85 -7.90 -10.72
CA ALA A 136 7.98 -8.80 -10.56
C ALA A 136 9.24 -8.31 -11.30
N ALA A 137 10.42 -8.67 -10.79
CA ALA A 137 11.70 -8.34 -11.40
C ALA A 137 11.83 -8.95 -12.81
N GLY A 138 12.57 -8.26 -13.68
CA GLY A 138 12.78 -8.69 -15.07
C GLY A 138 11.69 -8.24 -16.07
N TRP A 139 10.58 -7.66 -15.60
CA TRP A 139 9.48 -7.20 -16.44
C TRP A 139 9.49 -5.67 -16.51
N PRO A 140 9.70 -5.08 -17.70
CA PRO A 140 9.73 -3.62 -17.84
C PRO A 140 8.33 -3.03 -17.66
N TYR A 141 8.28 -1.84 -17.06
CA TYR A 141 7.07 -1.03 -16.95
C TYR A 141 7.44 0.45 -16.86
N THR A 142 6.44 1.30 -17.08
CA THR A 142 6.55 2.76 -16.91
C THR A 142 5.40 3.25 -16.07
N HIS A 143 5.63 4.29 -15.28
CA HIS A 143 4.61 4.91 -14.45
C HIS A 143 4.91 6.40 -14.25
N GLY A 144 3.91 7.15 -13.79
CA GLY A 144 4.00 8.57 -13.47
C GLY A 144 2.88 8.98 -12.52
N PRO A 145 2.96 10.15 -11.88
CA PRO A 145 1.95 10.59 -10.92
C PRO A 145 0.59 10.79 -11.61
N ASP A 146 -0.41 10.02 -11.21
CA ASP A 146 -1.74 10.02 -11.80
C ASP A 146 -2.88 9.85 -10.78
N PHE A 147 -2.57 9.80 -9.50
CA PHE A 147 -3.56 9.77 -8.42
C PHE A 147 -4.44 11.02 -8.45
N GLY A 148 -5.74 10.87 -8.19
CA GLY A 148 -6.69 11.96 -8.24
C GLY A 148 -7.06 12.47 -9.64
N ALA A 149 -6.35 12.02 -10.70
CA ALA A 149 -6.64 12.41 -12.07
C ALA A 149 -8.09 12.06 -12.47
N ALA A 150 -8.74 12.95 -13.24
CA ALA A 150 -10.11 12.71 -13.67
C ALA A 150 -10.19 11.54 -14.65
N ARG A 151 -11.05 10.56 -14.37
CA ARG A 151 -11.40 9.46 -15.26
C ARG A 151 -12.83 9.67 -15.79
N SER A 152 -13.04 9.49 -17.10
CA SER A 152 -14.32 9.72 -17.77
C SER A 152 -14.98 8.46 -18.34
N TYR A 153 -14.35 7.30 -18.23
CA TYR A 153 -14.91 6.03 -18.71
C TYR A 153 -16.16 5.64 -17.92
N GLY A 154 -17.32 5.83 -18.54
CA GLY A 154 -18.64 5.48 -18.00
C GLY A 154 -19.20 6.35 -16.87
N CYS A 155 -18.36 7.06 -16.10
CA CYS A 155 -18.73 8.09 -15.13
C CYS A 155 -17.50 8.93 -14.72
N ARG A 156 -17.71 10.19 -14.38
CA ARG A 156 -16.65 11.04 -13.84
C ARG A 156 -16.33 10.58 -12.42
N ARG A 157 -15.07 10.22 -12.20
CA ARG A 157 -14.56 9.84 -10.88
C ARG A 157 -13.07 10.21 -10.77
N PRO A 158 -12.55 10.47 -9.56
CA PRO A 158 -11.10 10.55 -9.35
C PRO A 158 -10.46 9.17 -9.56
N HIS A 159 -9.20 9.15 -9.97
CA HIS A 159 -8.37 7.98 -10.02
C HIS A 159 -7.82 7.69 -8.62
N LEU A 160 -8.34 6.66 -7.96
CA LEU A 160 -7.96 6.29 -6.58
C LEU A 160 -6.96 5.13 -6.59
N GLY A 161 -5.82 5.36 -7.20
CA GLY A 161 -4.75 4.39 -7.36
C GLY A 161 -3.66 4.95 -8.26
N HIS A 162 -2.82 4.05 -8.74
CA HIS A 162 -1.67 4.34 -9.57
C HIS A 162 -1.59 3.35 -10.72
N ASP A 163 -1.51 3.85 -11.95
CA ASP A 163 -1.45 3.02 -13.15
C ASP A 163 0.01 2.75 -13.55
N MET A 164 0.38 1.48 -13.60
CA MET A 164 1.72 1.00 -13.98
C MET A 164 1.63 0.28 -15.32
N MET A 165 2.09 0.96 -16.39
CA MET A 165 1.98 0.49 -17.77
C MET A 165 3.01 -0.59 -18.05
N GLY A 166 2.58 -1.74 -18.58
CA GLY A 166 3.46 -2.88 -18.87
C GLY A 166 2.94 -3.76 -20.00
N THR A 167 3.35 -5.01 -19.99
CA THR A 167 2.98 -6.00 -21.01
C THR A 167 1.98 -6.99 -20.41
N ALA A 168 0.99 -7.42 -21.21
CA ALA A 168 0.05 -8.48 -20.80
C ALA A 168 0.82 -9.75 -20.38
N GLY A 169 0.37 -10.36 -19.27
CA GLY A 169 1.04 -11.51 -18.69
C GLY A 169 2.19 -11.19 -17.73
N THR A 170 2.56 -9.92 -17.54
CA THR A 170 3.54 -9.53 -16.52
C THR A 170 3.07 -10.02 -15.13
N PRO A 171 3.90 -10.78 -14.39
CA PRO A 171 3.52 -11.24 -13.06
C PRO A 171 3.38 -10.08 -12.08
N ILE A 172 2.23 -10.05 -11.40
CA ILE A 172 1.90 -9.14 -10.31
C ILE A 172 2.15 -9.85 -8.99
N VAL A 173 2.83 -9.17 -8.06
CA VAL A 173 3.20 -9.74 -6.77
C VAL A 173 2.63 -8.96 -5.60
N ALA A 174 2.45 -9.64 -4.47
CA ALA A 174 2.03 -8.99 -3.23
C ALA A 174 3.10 -8.00 -2.74
N VAL A 175 2.69 -6.76 -2.47
CA VAL A 175 3.59 -5.73 -1.90
C VAL A 175 3.98 -6.11 -0.49
N GLU A 176 3.03 -6.42 0.36
CA GLU A 176 3.22 -6.98 1.71
C GLU A 176 2.55 -8.35 1.79
N GLY A 177 2.93 -9.12 2.80
CA GLY A 177 2.21 -10.34 3.18
C GLY A 177 0.87 -9.99 3.82
N GLY A 178 -0.09 -10.91 3.70
CA GLY A 178 -1.42 -10.72 4.24
C GLY A 178 -2.38 -11.83 3.85
N THR A 179 -3.67 -11.56 3.97
CA THR A 179 -4.75 -12.47 3.57
C THR A 179 -5.41 -11.98 2.31
N VAL A 180 -5.67 -12.87 1.38
CA VAL A 180 -6.52 -12.60 0.20
C VAL A 180 -7.93 -12.33 0.69
N GLU A 181 -8.33 -11.06 0.71
CA GLU A 181 -9.65 -10.62 1.20
C GLU A 181 -10.68 -10.57 0.08
N ALA A 182 -10.23 -10.34 -1.15
CA ALA A 182 -11.12 -10.29 -2.32
C ALA A 182 -10.44 -10.85 -3.57
N LEU A 183 -11.19 -11.65 -4.29
CA LEU A 183 -10.90 -12.16 -5.62
C LEU A 183 -12.17 -12.07 -6.46
N GLY A 184 -12.07 -11.63 -7.69
CA GLY A 184 -13.25 -11.66 -8.55
C GLY A 184 -13.30 -10.55 -9.58
N TRP A 185 -14.50 -10.29 -10.04
CA TRP A 185 -14.80 -9.27 -11.03
C TRP A 185 -15.54 -8.09 -10.42
N ASN A 186 -15.11 -6.90 -10.74
CA ASN A 186 -15.96 -5.73 -10.57
C ASN A 186 -16.03 -4.89 -11.84
N ARG A 187 -17.08 -4.10 -11.98
CA ARG A 187 -17.36 -3.33 -13.20
C ARG A 187 -16.18 -2.45 -13.66
N TYR A 188 -15.44 -1.85 -12.73
CA TYR A 188 -14.42 -0.87 -13.06
C TYR A 188 -13.04 -1.51 -13.18
N GLY A 189 -12.62 -2.26 -12.18
CA GLY A 189 -11.31 -2.89 -12.10
C GLY A 189 -11.16 -4.19 -12.89
N GLY A 190 -12.28 -4.75 -13.40
CA GLY A 190 -12.23 -6.06 -14.03
C GLY A 190 -11.85 -7.16 -13.04
N TRP A 191 -11.02 -8.11 -13.48
CA TRP A 191 -10.42 -9.09 -12.60
C TRP A 191 -9.45 -8.40 -11.63
N HIS A 192 -9.62 -8.66 -10.36
CA HIS A 192 -8.83 -8.01 -9.31
C HIS A 192 -8.51 -8.93 -8.14
N VAL A 193 -7.50 -8.54 -7.37
CA VAL A 193 -7.11 -9.14 -6.09
C VAL A 193 -7.06 -8.04 -5.04
N GLY A 194 -7.56 -8.33 -3.85
CA GLY A 194 -7.44 -7.50 -2.66
C GLY A 194 -6.69 -8.22 -1.56
N ILE A 195 -5.63 -7.63 -1.03
CA ILE A 195 -4.84 -8.20 0.06
C ILE A 195 -4.98 -7.33 1.31
N ARG A 196 -5.45 -7.91 2.40
CA ARG A 196 -5.46 -7.29 3.73
C ARG A 196 -4.19 -7.66 4.48
N THR A 197 -3.42 -6.66 4.93
CA THR A 197 -2.21 -6.90 5.73
C THR A 197 -2.52 -7.59 7.05
N ALA A 198 -1.54 -8.29 7.64
CA ALA A 198 -1.71 -9.04 8.87
C ALA A 198 -2.13 -8.15 10.07
N ASP A 199 -1.64 -6.90 10.13
CA ASP A 199 -2.05 -5.90 11.13
C ASP A 199 -3.40 -5.23 10.81
N ARG A 200 -4.07 -5.61 9.72
CA ARG A 200 -5.37 -5.15 9.22
C ARG A 200 -5.47 -3.64 8.93
N LYS A 201 -4.37 -2.92 8.90
CA LYS A 201 -4.36 -1.46 8.71
C LYS A 201 -4.38 -1.04 7.24
N ARG A 202 -3.82 -1.87 6.35
CA ARG A 202 -3.73 -1.59 4.91
C ARG A 202 -4.47 -2.64 4.10
N TYR A 203 -5.05 -2.18 3.00
CA TYR A 203 -5.61 -3.03 1.96
C TYR A 203 -4.98 -2.65 0.64
N TYR A 204 -4.38 -3.62 -0.02
CA TYR A 204 -3.75 -3.47 -1.33
C TYR A 204 -4.68 -3.98 -2.40
N TYR A 205 -4.93 -3.16 -3.40
CA TYR A 205 -5.82 -3.46 -4.51
C TYR A 205 -5.05 -3.55 -5.82
N TYR A 206 -5.21 -4.68 -6.52
CA TYR A 206 -4.55 -4.98 -7.79
C TYR A 206 -5.62 -5.29 -8.82
N ALA A 207 -5.75 -4.46 -9.88
CA ALA A 207 -6.84 -4.56 -10.83
C ALA A 207 -6.37 -4.56 -12.28
N HIS A 208 -7.31 -4.74 -13.19
CA HIS A 208 -7.11 -4.92 -14.63
C HIS A 208 -6.28 -6.15 -14.98
N LEU A 209 -6.44 -7.22 -14.20
CA LEU A 209 -5.72 -8.46 -14.44
C LEU A 209 -6.13 -9.10 -15.76
N GLN A 210 -5.38 -10.10 -16.18
CA GLN A 210 -5.49 -10.76 -17.48
C GLN A 210 -6.86 -11.45 -17.65
N LYS A 211 -7.35 -11.45 -18.87
CA LYS A 211 -8.51 -12.22 -19.29
C LYS A 211 -8.22 -13.74 -19.23
N ASP A 212 -9.25 -14.53 -18.95
CA ASP A 212 -9.27 -16.01 -18.93
C ASP A 212 -8.41 -16.67 -17.84
N ALA A 213 -7.24 -16.10 -17.49
CA ALA A 213 -6.34 -16.62 -16.47
C ALA A 213 -5.76 -15.49 -15.61
N PRO A 214 -6.58 -14.77 -14.84
CA PRO A 214 -6.14 -13.57 -14.08
C PRO A 214 -5.21 -13.89 -12.91
N TYR A 215 -5.37 -15.06 -12.29
CA TYR A 215 -4.74 -15.39 -11.01
C TYR A 215 -3.63 -16.43 -11.14
N ALA A 216 -2.69 -16.37 -10.21
CA ALA A 216 -1.73 -17.42 -10.04
C ALA A 216 -2.43 -18.74 -9.62
N PRO A 217 -1.96 -19.92 -10.10
CA PRO A 217 -2.55 -21.19 -9.74
C PRO A 217 -2.58 -21.41 -8.22
N GLY A 218 -3.78 -21.73 -7.70
CA GLY A 218 -4.01 -22.02 -6.28
C GLY A 218 -4.29 -20.79 -5.42
N LEU A 219 -4.34 -19.57 -5.96
CA LEU A 219 -4.74 -18.40 -5.20
C LEU A 219 -6.26 -18.42 -4.94
N ALA A 220 -6.67 -18.29 -3.67
CA ALA A 220 -8.06 -18.29 -3.26
C ALA A 220 -8.32 -17.27 -2.13
N GLU A 221 -9.58 -16.82 -1.99
CA GLU A 221 -9.98 -15.98 -0.86
C GLU A 221 -9.77 -16.71 0.47
N GLY A 222 -9.31 -15.97 1.47
CA GLY A 222 -8.96 -16.49 2.78
C GLY A 222 -7.52 -17.06 2.89
N GLU A 223 -6.82 -17.26 1.78
CA GLU A 223 -5.43 -17.73 1.82
C GLU A 223 -4.47 -16.62 2.28
N THR A 224 -3.42 -17.07 2.99
CA THR A 224 -2.31 -16.19 3.36
C THR A 224 -1.28 -16.16 2.24
N VAL A 225 -0.90 -14.95 1.82
CA VAL A 225 0.17 -14.71 0.85
C VAL A 225 1.35 -14.04 1.53
N GLN A 226 2.54 -14.28 1.00
CA GLN A 226 3.77 -13.64 1.47
C GLN A 226 4.15 -12.47 0.56
N ALA A 227 4.84 -11.47 1.09
CA ALA A 227 5.38 -10.39 0.28
C ALA A 227 6.22 -10.94 -0.89
N GLY A 228 6.05 -10.39 -2.08
CA GLY A 228 6.72 -10.85 -3.30
C GLY A 228 6.16 -12.12 -3.94
N GLN A 229 5.12 -12.75 -3.39
CA GLN A 229 4.43 -13.89 -3.99
C GLN A 229 3.59 -13.45 -5.18
N VAL A 230 3.60 -14.25 -6.27
CA VAL A 230 2.78 -13.95 -7.46
C VAL A 230 1.31 -14.12 -7.12
N LEU A 231 0.53 -13.08 -7.39
CA LEU A 231 -0.92 -13.04 -7.21
C LEU A 231 -1.68 -13.31 -8.51
N GLY A 232 -1.15 -12.84 -9.62
CA GLY A 232 -1.80 -12.91 -10.92
C GLY A 232 -0.99 -12.23 -12.01
N PHE A 233 -1.64 -11.90 -13.10
CA PHE A 233 -0.98 -11.41 -14.31
C PHE A 233 -1.63 -10.13 -14.81
N MET A 234 -0.80 -9.18 -15.23
CA MET A 234 -1.24 -7.91 -15.80
C MET A 234 -2.04 -8.12 -17.07
N GLY A 235 -3.13 -7.39 -17.21
CA GLY A 235 -3.97 -7.38 -18.40
C GLY A 235 -4.57 -6.01 -18.66
N ARG A 236 -5.81 -6.00 -19.15
CA ARG A 236 -6.60 -4.80 -19.43
C ARG A 236 -8.12 -5.06 -19.31
N THR A 237 -8.48 -5.96 -18.39
CA THR A 237 -9.90 -6.26 -18.12
C THR A 237 -10.57 -5.14 -17.33
N GLY A 238 -11.87 -5.00 -17.45
CA GLY A 238 -12.68 -4.01 -16.70
C GLY A 238 -13.50 -3.09 -17.60
N CYS A 239 -14.01 -2.02 -17.02
CA CYS A 239 -14.94 -1.06 -17.64
C CYS A 239 -16.16 -1.74 -18.32
N SER A 240 -16.67 -2.82 -17.74
CA SER A 240 -17.76 -3.62 -18.27
C SER A 240 -18.59 -4.25 -17.16
N HIS A 241 -19.91 -4.33 -17.36
CA HIS A 241 -20.80 -5.14 -16.51
C HIS A 241 -20.68 -6.65 -16.80
N GLN A 242 -20.24 -6.99 -18.00
CA GLN A 242 -19.98 -8.37 -18.39
C GLN A 242 -18.60 -8.76 -17.89
N GLU A 243 -18.50 -9.89 -17.23
CA GLU A 243 -17.23 -10.45 -16.77
C GLU A 243 -16.31 -10.85 -17.91
N ASN A 244 -15.03 -10.89 -17.63
CA ASN A 244 -13.99 -11.41 -18.54
C ASN A 244 -13.89 -10.66 -19.87
N VAL A 245 -14.13 -9.33 -19.84
CA VAL A 245 -14.03 -8.46 -21.01
C VAL A 245 -12.85 -7.51 -20.90
N GLU A 246 -12.06 -7.43 -21.95
CA GLU A 246 -10.97 -6.47 -22.12
C GLU A 246 -11.51 -5.19 -22.75
N ASN A 247 -11.96 -4.24 -21.95
CA ASN A 247 -12.54 -2.98 -22.41
C ASN A 247 -11.71 -1.76 -21.99
N ILE A 248 -10.46 -1.98 -21.65
CA ILE A 248 -9.48 -0.93 -21.38
C ILE A 248 -8.46 -0.91 -22.51
N ASP A 249 -8.14 0.30 -23.01
CA ASP A 249 -7.31 0.46 -24.21
C ASP A 249 -5.85 0.06 -24.00
N VAL A 250 -5.31 0.30 -22.80
CA VAL A 250 -3.88 0.12 -22.50
C VAL A 250 -3.70 -0.96 -21.44
N VAL A 251 -2.73 -1.86 -21.67
CA VAL A 251 -2.33 -2.85 -20.65
C VAL A 251 -1.62 -2.17 -19.51
N HIS A 252 -2.14 -2.32 -18.30
CA HIS A 252 -1.54 -1.77 -17.08
C HIS A 252 -2.04 -2.49 -15.83
N LEU A 253 -1.29 -2.37 -14.76
CA LEU A 253 -1.77 -2.65 -13.42
C LEU A 253 -2.32 -1.35 -12.84
N HIS A 254 -3.58 -1.35 -12.41
CA HIS A 254 -4.10 -0.36 -11.48
C HIS A 254 -3.83 -0.85 -10.06
N PHE A 255 -2.99 -0.11 -9.33
CA PHE A 255 -2.57 -0.42 -7.98
C PHE A 255 -3.10 0.62 -7.00
N GLY A 256 -3.78 0.18 -5.94
CA GLY A 256 -4.33 1.06 -4.91
C GLY A 256 -3.92 0.66 -3.51
N ILE A 257 -3.82 1.65 -2.62
CA ILE A 257 -3.61 1.45 -1.19
C ILE A 257 -4.75 2.13 -0.43
N GLN A 258 -5.44 1.35 0.41
CA GLN A 258 -6.51 1.83 1.26
C GLN A 258 -6.13 1.64 2.72
N LEU A 259 -6.39 2.65 3.54
CA LEU A 259 -6.20 2.61 4.99
C LEU A 259 -7.52 2.32 5.70
N ILE A 260 -7.43 1.52 6.76
CA ILE A 260 -8.54 1.28 7.69
C ILE A 260 -8.03 1.60 9.09
N PHE A 261 -8.68 2.54 9.76
CA PHE A 261 -8.32 2.99 11.10
C PHE A 261 -9.14 2.32 12.21
N THR A 262 -10.36 1.86 11.91
CA THR A 262 -11.25 1.18 12.85
C THR A 262 -11.98 0.03 12.18
N GLU A 263 -12.26 -1.04 12.93
CA GLU A 263 -13.02 -2.21 12.43
C GLU A 263 -14.46 -1.86 12.01
N ASP A 264 -15.02 -0.78 12.55
CA ASP A 264 -16.38 -0.29 12.24
C ASP A 264 -16.43 0.58 10.97
N GLN A 265 -15.30 0.90 10.36
CA GLN A 265 -15.24 1.68 9.10
C GLN A 265 -15.59 0.82 7.88
N LYS A 266 -16.73 0.11 7.93
CA LYS A 266 -17.28 -0.56 6.73
C LYS A 266 -17.70 0.42 5.62
N ASP A 267 -17.81 1.72 5.95
CA ASP A 267 -18.34 2.75 5.07
C ASP A 267 -17.34 3.91 4.78
N GLY A 268 -16.08 3.81 5.22
CA GLY A 268 -15.11 4.89 5.07
C GLY A 268 -13.79 4.42 4.47
N GLU A 269 -13.76 4.18 3.16
CA GLU A 269 -12.52 3.93 2.44
C GLU A 269 -11.66 5.19 2.41
N ILE A 270 -10.41 5.10 2.88
CA ILE A 270 -9.42 6.18 2.76
C ILE A 270 -8.33 5.71 1.82
N TRP A 271 -8.36 6.21 0.60
CA TRP A 271 -7.34 5.94 -0.41
C TRP A 271 -6.19 6.93 -0.30
N ILE A 272 -4.99 6.46 -0.48
CA ILE A 272 -3.78 7.28 -0.50
C ILE A 272 -3.09 7.19 -1.85
N ASP A 273 -2.33 8.24 -2.20
CA ASP A 273 -1.47 8.22 -3.38
C ASP A 273 -0.32 7.22 -3.19
N PRO A 274 -0.24 6.13 -3.98
CA PRO A 274 0.82 5.15 -3.84
C PRO A 274 2.06 5.47 -4.68
N TYR A 275 2.08 6.56 -5.45
CA TYR A 275 3.14 6.81 -6.44
C TYR A 275 4.54 6.83 -5.82
N GLU A 276 4.77 7.62 -4.79
CA GLU A 276 6.08 7.72 -4.14
C GLU A 276 6.47 6.43 -3.40
N ILE A 277 5.47 5.66 -2.91
CA ILE A 277 5.70 4.34 -2.31
C ILE A 277 6.17 3.35 -3.39
N THR A 278 5.53 3.33 -4.56
CA THR A 278 5.97 2.46 -5.66
C THR A 278 7.36 2.84 -6.16
N ARG A 279 7.70 4.14 -6.23
CA ARG A 279 9.06 4.62 -6.54
C ARG A 279 10.10 4.16 -5.52
N LEU A 280 9.78 4.18 -4.22
CA LEU A 280 10.66 3.62 -3.20
C LEU A 280 10.92 2.13 -3.44
N LEU A 281 9.86 1.39 -3.83
CA LEU A 281 9.92 -0.05 -4.05
C LEU A 281 10.48 -0.47 -5.43
N ASP A 282 10.71 0.45 -6.36
CA ASP A 282 11.21 0.14 -7.71
C ASP A 282 12.52 -0.65 -7.70
N ARG A 283 13.35 -0.45 -6.69
CA ARG A 283 14.61 -1.19 -6.49
C ARG A 283 14.42 -2.49 -5.71
N HIS A 284 13.23 -2.72 -5.14
CA HIS A 284 12.86 -3.89 -4.34
C HIS A 284 11.81 -4.72 -5.08
N ARG A 285 12.26 -5.45 -6.09
CA ARG A 285 11.38 -6.26 -6.94
C ARG A 285 11.61 -7.74 -6.69
N SER A 286 10.50 -8.48 -6.53
CA SER A 286 10.57 -9.93 -6.31
C SER A 286 10.99 -10.63 -7.59
N SER A 287 12.07 -11.41 -7.55
CA SER A 287 12.45 -12.32 -8.61
C SER A 287 11.65 -13.61 -8.51
N VAL A 288 10.94 -13.95 -9.57
CA VAL A 288 10.05 -15.10 -9.64
C VAL A 288 10.36 -15.97 -10.85
N LEU A 289 10.09 -17.25 -10.73
CA LEU A 289 10.19 -18.20 -11.84
C LEU A 289 8.98 -19.14 -11.84
N TYR A 290 8.61 -19.62 -13.02
CA TYR A 290 7.62 -20.67 -13.15
C TYR A 290 8.28 -22.04 -13.01
N ASN A 291 7.80 -22.81 -12.05
CA ASN A 291 8.26 -24.18 -11.83
C ASN A 291 7.30 -25.14 -12.53
N GLU A 292 7.76 -25.72 -13.64
CA GLU A 292 6.96 -26.66 -14.46
C GLU A 292 6.56 -27.92 -13.70
N ALA A 293 7.38 -28.36 -12.75
CA ALA A 293 7.11 -29.58 -12.00
C ALA A 293 5.97 -29.38 -10.97
N SER A 294 5.90 -28.22 -10.33
CA SER A 294 4.82 -27.86 -9.40
C SER A 294 3.63 -27.18 -10.09
N GLY A 295 3.78 -26.68 -11.31
CA GLY A 295 2.81 -25.86 -12.02
C GLY A 295 2.57 -24.49 -11.36
N ARG A 296 3.54 -23.99 -10.59
CA ARG A 296 3.41 -22.78 -9.79
C ARG A 296 4.50 -21.77 -10.07
N TRP A 297 4.18 -20.51 -9.80
CA TRP A 297 5.16 -19.43 -9.73
C TRP A 297 5.79 -19.41 -8.34
N GLU A 298 7.12 -19.41 -8.28
CA GLU A 298 7.89 -19.46 -7.05
C GLU A 298 8.82 -18.26 -6.97
N ARG A 299 9.02 -17.73 -5.76
CA ARG A 299 10.02 -16.70 -5.51
C ARG A 299 11.41 -17.34 -5.49
N ILE A 300 12.40 -16.69 -6.10
CA ILE A 300 13.78 -17.12 -6.06
C ILE A 300 14.38 -16.95 -4.66
N TYR A 301 14.00 -15.88 -3.96
CA TYR A 301 14.42 -15.65 -2.58
C TYR A 301 13.41 -16.19 -1.59
N GLU A 302 13.87 -17.07 -0.71
CA GLU A 302 13.10 -17.45 0.45
C GLU A 302 13.26 -16.40 1.54
N PHE A 303 12.17 -15.72 1.82
CA PHE A 303 12.04 -14.63 2.77
C PHE A 303 10.80 -14.89 3.62
N ARG A 304 10.88 -14.61 4.91
CA ARG A 304 9.74 -14.70 5.83
C ARG A 304 9.73 -13.52 6.79
N ASP A 305 8.54 -12.99 7.06
CA ASP A 305 8.35 -12.12 8.21
C ASP A 305 8.70 -12.91 9.49
N LEU A 306 9.29 -12.22 10.46
CA LEU A 306 9.44 -12.79 11.80
C LEU A 306 8.10 -12.75 12.52
N ASP A 307 7.86 -13.71 13.43
CA ASP A 307 6.70 -13.66 14.33
C ASP A 307 6.81 -12.48 15.32
N GLU A 308 5.75 -12.23 16.09
CA GLU A 308 5.70 -11.14 17.08
C GLU A 308 6.80 -11.27 18.15
N ALA A 309 7.25 -12.47 18.45
CA ALA A 309 8.35 -12.76 19.38
C ALA A 309 9.73 -12.60 18.72
N GLY A 310 9.79 -12.31 17.40
CA GLY A 310 11.02 -12.22 16.62
C GLY A 310 11.60 -13.58 16.23
N GLY A 311 10.83 -14.65 16.37
CA GLY A 311 11.16 -15.99 15.89
C GLY A 311 10.90 -16.14 14.39
N ILE A 312 11.59 -17.13 13.78
CA ILE A 312 11.35 -17.52 12.39
C ILE A 312 10.18 -18.49 12.38
N PRO A 313 9.04 -18.17 11.74
CA PRO A 313 7.92 -19.11 11.63
C PRO A 313 8.36 -20.42 10.98
N ARG A 314 7.89 -21.56 11.53
CA ARG A 314 8.21 -22.90 11.05
C ARG A 314 7.55 -23.22 9.71
#